data_ea351654ce46d46586b104f09857cd20
#
_entry.id   ea351654ce46d46586b104f09857cd20
#
_cell.length_a   1.000
_cell.length_b   1.000
_cell.length_c   1.000
_cell.angle_alpha   90.00
_cell.angle_beta   90.00
_cell.angle_gamma   90.00
#
_symmetry.space_group_name_H-M   'P 1'
#
loop_
_entity.id
_entity.type
_entity.pdbx_description
1 polymer ?
#
loop_
_entity_poly.entity_id
_entity_poly.type
_entity_poly.pdbx_seq_one_letter_code
_entity_poly.pdbx_strand_id
1 'polypeptide(L)'
;MTIQEIEARFQKAISEKTVWDSLYQNVFRMTMPNRDSFYIDENIPNNWENTRLLTNVGCEAADNFAARFQRIICSDGQTAVTVQAPEFNFEDSADQRELDANITKSLNTCIVSNLSNYLESAYDLVAGTTVCFRTFDLINRKFYRVPVPIKDVALTKGFTGETDGYYRTLKIKREEIPATFAEIDAKNFKLNGVPITDSNKCDVIELHESTIYNYEDGLWHYYVVYGQELLIDRSAIVCDFGSDFWTRKPGSTYGIGVGVKALPELNQLNALRYYSTFGLMFRAAPMWLVNQNHQLDYDRLEMKPMELIPVESTGKDNPSLTPLVLGDDPNTQQWNQAQMEMNIKSVMLSETIPNQTNKEMTATEIAARTNRLNVVSNNMVAVAQHMIEEDVRWLLMKFREIPNFYPEDFPVKKYADGVRITLASTAVKNTEQIQAIATMIDMFNVASPDGSLTAVALNKPKYANRLSELLRIDEDIVLPEEDIAQNMQAVAEQRQQDEIAKQQAQFAREIAVEAYKNNANNPTTGLPK
;
A
#
# COMPACT_ATOMS: atom_id res chain seq x y z
N MET A 1 19.78 4.70 30.00
CA MET A 1 18.51 4.48 30.73
C MET A 1 18.66 3.35 31.72
N THR A 2 18.05 3.42 32.90
CA THR A 2 18.02 2.32 33.85
C THR A 2 16.96 1.27 33.47
N ILE A 3 17.14 0.03 33.88
CA ILE A 3 16.16 -1.06 33.63
C ILE A 3 14.77 -0.68 34.14
N GLN A 4 14.71 -0.04 35.30
CA GLN A 4 13.45 0.41 35.90
C GLN A 4 12.73 1.48 35.05
N GLU A 5 13.47 2.38 34.43
CA GLU A 5 12.91 3.39 33.51
C GLU A 5 12.38 2.75 32.21
N ILE A 6 13.10 1.77 31.67
CA ILE A 6 12.70 1.01 30.48
C ILE A 6 11.40 0.27 30.76
N GLU A 7 11.34 -0.48 31.86
CA GLU A 7 10.18 -1.24 32.25
C GLU A 7 8.97 -0.33 32.59
N ALA A 8 9.19 0.80 33.22
CA ALA A 8 8.11 1.76 33.50
C ALA A 8 7.51 2.33 32.20
N ARG A 9 8.35 2.64 31.19
CA ARG A 9 7.87 3.08 29.86
C ARG A 9 7.13 1.94 29.15
N PHE A 10 7.64 0.73 29.22
CA PHE A 10 7.02 -0.47 28.65
C PHE A 10 5.61 -0.68 29.20
N GLN A 11 5.46 -0.72 30.52
CA GLN A 11 4.16 -0.91 31.17
C GLN A 11 3.17 0.22 30.86
N LYS A 12 3.66 1.47 30.82
CA LYS A 12 2.84 2.62 30.44
C LYS A 12 2.32 2.46 29.01
N ALA A 13 3.18 2.12 28.04
CA ALA A 13 2.80 1.95 26.65
C ALA A 13 1.74 0.85 26.47
N ILE A 14 1.90 -0.29 27.15
CA ILE A 14 0.91 -1.38 27.13
C ILE A 14 -0.43 -0.93 27.74
N SER A 15 -0.40 -0.24 28.86
CA SER A 15 -1.64 0.24 29.49
C SER A 15 -2.42 1.22 28.61
N GLU A 16 -1.74 2.12 27.92
CA GLU A 16 -2.34 3.07 26.96
C GLU A 16 -2.93 2.35 25.73
N LYS A 17 -2.32 1.23 25.31
CA LYS A 17 -2.76 0.45 24.18
C LYS A 17 -4.07 -0.31 24.43
N THR A 18 -4.34 -0.75 25.67
CA THR A 18 -5.48 -1.63 26.02
C THR A 18 -6.82 -1.08 25.51
N VAL A 19 -6.99 0.25 25.50
CA VAL A 19 -8.20 0.91 24.97
C VAL A 19 -8.36 0.67 23.47
N TRP A 20 -7.26 0.65 22.73
CA TRP A 20 -7.25 0.45 21.28
C TRP A 20 -7.41 -1.03 20.90
N ASP A 21 -6.89 -1.94 21.72
CA ASP A 21 -6.98 -3.38 21.48
C ASP A 21 -8.43 -3.84 21.35
N SER A 22 -9.32 -3.36 22.23
CA SER A 22 -10.74 -3.71 22.16
C SER A 22 -11.42 -3.22 20.87
N LEU A 23 -11.04 -2.04 20.39
CA LEU A 23 -11.54 -1.49 19.13
C LEU A 23 -11.03 -2.28 17.92
N TYR A 24 -9.73 -2.54 17.86
CA TYR A 24 -9.10 -3.29 16.77
C TYR A 24 -9.59 -4.74 16.73
N GLN A 25 -9.73 -5.37 17.87
CA GLN A 25 -10.31 -6.70 17.97
C GLN A 25 -11.71 -6.77 17.37
N ASN A 26 -12.57 -5.81 17.68
CA ASN A 26 -13.92 -5.76 17.10
C ASN A 26 -13.89 -5.57 15.57
N VAL A 27 -12.94 -4.79 15.04
CA VAL A 27 -12.74 -4.65 13.59
C VAL A 27 -12.31 -5.98 12.99
N PHE A 28 -11.28 -6.63 13.55
CA PHE A 28 -10.78 -7.91 13.03
C PHE A 28 -11.84 -9.00 13.09
N ARG A 29 -12.64 -9.06 14.14
CA ARG A 29 -13.76 -9.99 14.26
C ARG A 29 -14.75 -9.89 13.10
N MET A 30 -14.98 -8.67 12.58
CA MET A 30 -15.94 -8.41 11.50
C MET A 30 -15.33 -8.43 10.10
N THR A 31 -14.01 -8.24 9.98
CA THR A 31 -13.31 -8.12 8.69
C THR A 31 -12.30 -9.24 8.45
N MET A 32 -11.66 -9.75 9.49
CA MET A 32 -10.59 -10.75 9.41
C MET A 32 -10.61 -11.65 10.65
N PRO A 33 -11.59 -12.55 10.76
CA PRO A 33 -11.76 -13.39 11.94
C PRO A 33 -10.50 -14.18 12.33
N ASN A 34 -9.67 -14.54 11.36
CA ASN A 34 -8.41 -15.26 11.59
C ASN A 34 -7.36 -14.43 12.37
N ARG A 35 -7.55 -13.10 12.48
CA ARG A 35 -6.68 -12.18 13.23
C ARG A 35 -7.29 -11.75 14.57
N ASP A 36 -8.46 -12.26 14.93
CA ASP A 36 -9.18 -11.93 16.19
C ASP A 36 -8.58 -12.63 17.43
N SER A 37 -7.34 -13.08 17.39
CA SER A 37 -6.71 -13.81 18.51
C SER A 37 -5.99 -12.89 19.51
N PHE A 38 -6.55 -11.72 19.87
CA PHE A 38 -5.91 -10.80 20.83
C PHE A 38 -5.72 -11.40 22.24
N TYR A 39 -6.60 -12.32 22.64
CA TYR A 39 -6.61 -12.91 23.98
C TYR A 39 -6.63 -14.45 23.98
N ILE A 40 -6.53 -15.08 22.81
CA ILE A 40 -6.58 -16.55 22.69
C ILE A 40 -5.17 -17.08 22.48
N ASP A 41 -4.87 -18.19 23.14
CA ASP A 41 -3.60 -18.89 23.02
C ASP A 41 -3.39 -19.35 21.57
N GLU A 42 -2.21 -19.07 21.01
CA GLU A 42 -1.86 -19.32 19.59
C GLU A 42 -1.96 -20.80 19.19
N ASN A 43 -1.99 -21.70 20.18
CA ASN A 43 -2.09 -23.15 19.96
C ASN A 43 -3.53 -23.65 19.75
N ILE A 44 -4.53 -22.80 19.91
CA ILE A 44 -5.92 -23.18 19.62
C ILE A 44 -6.18 -22.76 18.17
N PRO A 45 -6.35 -23.72 17.22
CA PRO A 45 -6.74 -23.38 15.87
C PRO A 45 -8.03 -22.57 15.97
N ASN A 46 -7.97 -21.36 15.43
CA ASN A 46 -8.99 -20.32 15.46
C ASN A 46 -10.37 -20.90 15.73
N ASN A 47 -10.90 -20.56 16.87
CA ASN A 47 -12.23 -20.94 17.22
C ASN A 47 -13.14 -20.55 16.07
N TRP A 48 -13.69 -21.56 15.42
CA TRP A 48 -14.78 -21.42 14.48
C TRP A 48 -16.06 -20.84 15.15
N GLU A 49 -15.91 -20.14 16.26
CA GLU A 49 -16.92 -19.27 16.86
C GLU A 49 -17.35 -18.13 15.92
N ASN A 50 -16.77 -18.08 14.76
CA ASN A 50 -17.28 -17.36 13.60
C ASN A 50 -18.67 -17.79 13.14
N THR A 51 -19.27 -18.75 13.82
CA THR A 51 -20.71 -19.02 13.73
C THR A 51 -21.59 -17.79 14.01
N ARG A 52 -21.01 -16.72 14.58
CA ARG A 52 -21.69 -15.43 14.77
C ARG A 52 -21.54 -14.45 13.60
N LEU A 53 -20.64 -14.71 12.66
CA LEU A 53 -20.49 -13.89 11.45
C LEU A 53 -21.41 -14.43 10.35
N LEU A 54 -22.52 -13.72 10.11
CA LEU A 54 -23.55 -14.10 9.14
C LEU A 54 -23.36 -13.46 7.76
N THR A 55 -22.32 -12.65 7.61
CA THR A 55 -22.01 -11.97 6.36
C THR A 55 -20.50 -11.92 6.12
N ASN A 56 -20.08 -12.22 4.90
CA ASN A 56 -18.67 -12.18 4.49
C ASN A 56 -18.28 -10.84 3.84
N VAL A 57 -19.18 -9.87 3.80
CA VAL A 57 -18.94 -8.58 3.11
C VAL A 57 -17.73 -7.84 3.68
N GLY A 58 -17.55 -7.88 5.02
CA GLY A 58 -16.39 -7.29 5.68
C GLY A 58 -15.08 -7.97 5.29
N CYS A 59 -15.06 -9.30 5.21
CA CYS A 59 -13.89 -10.07 4.80
C CYS A 59 -13.54 -9.80 3.33
N GLU A 60 -14.51 -9.88 2.42
CA GLU A 60 -14.34 -9.56 1.01
C GLU A 60 -13.81 -8.13 0.80
N ALA A 61 -14.34 -7.18 1.56
CA ALA A 61 -13.92 -5.80 1.48
C ALA A 61 -12.48 -5.61 1.99
N ALA A 62 -12.06 -6.31 3.04
CA ALA A 62 -10.69 -6.29 3.55
C ALA A 62 -9.70 -6.91 2.55
N ASP A 63 -10.05 -8.05 1.94
CA ASP A 63 -9.23 -8.70 0.90
C ASP A 63 -9.04 -7.78 -0.32
N ASN A 64 -10.12 -7.16 -0.79
CA ASN A 64 -10.06 -6.22 -1.89
C ASN A 64 -9.22 -4.98 -1.56
N PHE A 65 -9.33 -4.47 -0.33
CA PHE A 65 -8.51 -3.35 0.15
C PHE A 65 -7.03 -3.71 0.13
N ALA A 66 -6.66 -4.85 0.71
CA ALA A 66 -5.27 -5.30 0.78
C ALA A 66 -4.68 -5.59 -0.61
N ALA A 67 -5.45 -6.24 -1.50
CA ALA A 67 -5.03 -6.49 -2.88
C ALA A 67 -4.81 -5.19 -3.67
N ARG A 68 -5.66 -4.18 -3.48
CA ARG A 68 -5.47 -2.85 -4.09
C ARG A 68 -4.22 -2.15 -3.56
N PHE A 69 -4.01 -2.22 -2.24
CA PHE A 69 -2.82 -1.65 -1.61
C PHE A 69 -1.54 -2.25 -2.18
N GLN A 70 -1.49 -3.57 -2.32
CA GLN A 70 -0.36 -4.27 -2.92
C GLN A 70 -0.11 -3.83 -4.37
N ARG A 71 -1.16 -3.66 -5.17
CA ARG A 71 -1.05 -3.16 -6.56
C ARG A 71 -0.53 -1.73 -6.66
N ILE A 72 -0.77 -0.91 -5.64
CA ILE A 72 -0.22 0.44 -5.56
C ILE A 72 1.30 0.39 -5.39
N ILE A 73 1.81 -0.56 -4.61
CA ILE A 73 3.25 -0.73 -4.39
C ILE A 73 3.91 -1.31 -5.64
N CYS A 74 3.34 -2.37 -6.19
CA CYS A 74 3.88 -3.03 -7.37
C CYS A 74 2.73 -3.55 -8.24
N SER A 75 2.60 -3.04 -9.45
CA SER A 75 1.74 -3.62 -10.46
C SER A 75 2.52 -4.66 -11.28
N ASP A 76 1.82 -5.64 -11.83
CA ASP A 76 2.40 -6.79 -12.53
C ASP A 76 3.50 -6.39 -13.54
N GLY A 77 4.72 -6.88 -13.30
CA GLY A 77 5.86 -6.71 -14.21
C GLY A 77 6.51 -5.32 -14.23
N GLN A 78 6.12 -4.41 -13.35
CA GLN A 78 6.72 -3.07 -13.25
C GLN A 78 7.67 -2.95 -12.06
N THR A 79 8.62 -2.02 -12.16
CA THR A 79 9.47 -1.63 -11.04
C THR A 79 8.62 -1.00 -9.93
N ALA A 80 8.79 -1.47 -8.71
CA ALA A 80 8.03 -0.93 -7.57
C ALA A 80 8.42 0.53 -7.27
N VAL A 81 9.71 0.84 -7.39
CA VAL A 81 10.30 2.11 -6.97
C VAL A 81 11.28 2.63 -8.01
N THR A 82 11.20 3.90 -8.31
CA THR A 82 12.25 4.64 -9.02
C THR A 82 12.85 5.66 -8.06
N VAL A 83 14.17 5.64 -7.94
CA VAL A 83 14.92 6.53 -7.07
C VAL A 83 15.50 7.66 -7.92
N GLN A 84 15.22 8.90 -7.53
CA GLN A 84 15.86 10.08 -8.11
C GLN A 84 16.81 10.66 -7.06
N ALA A 85 18.10 10.71 -7.41
CA ALA A 85 19.09 11.32 -6.56
C ALA A 85 18.78 12.79 -6.29
N PRO A 86 19.07 13.28 -5.07
CA PRO A 86 19.14 14.71 -4.86
C PRO A 86 20.22 15.29 -5.78
N GLU A 87 20.02 16.52 -6.27
CA GLU A 87 21.02 17.25 -7.06
C GLU A 87 22.31 17.41 -6.22
N PHE A 88 23.17 16.42 -6.29
CA PHE A 88 24.54 16.53 -5.84
C PHE A 88 25.37 17.01 -7.04
N ASN A 89 26.17 18.04 -6.85
CA ASN A 89 27.22 18.41 -7.80
C ASN A 89 28.32 17.34 -7.75
N PHE A 90 28.11 16.21 -8.41
CA PHE A 90 29.17 15.28 -8.71
C PHE A 90 29.92 15.79 -9.95
N GLU A 91 31.24 15.74 -9.92
CA GLU A 91 32.09 16.12 -11.05
C GLU A 91 31.87 15.20 -12.27
N ASP A 92 31.36 13.96 -12.04
CA ASP A 92 31.04 12.99 -13.08
C ASP A 92 29.58 12.55 -13.05
N SER A 93 28.78 13.03 -13.99
CA SER A 93 27.35 12.71 -14.10
C SER A 93 27.10 11.26 -14.53
N ALA A 94 28.07 10.60 -15.15
CA ALA A 94 27.95 9.20 -15.61
C ALA A 94 28.05 8.20 -14.44
N ASP A 95 29.01 8.37 -13.55
CA ASP A 95 29.20 7.50 -12.40
C ASP A 95 28.03 7.58 -11.42
N GLN A 96 27.44 8.78 -11.30
CA GLN A 96 26.24 8.96 -10.49
C GLN A 96 25.03 8.20 -11.05
N ARG A 97 24.81 8.23 -12.37
CA ARG A 97 23.69 7.52 -13.00
C ARG A 97 23.84 6.01 -12.85
N GLU A 98 25.05 5.47 -13.01
CA GLU A 98 25.32 4.05 -12.80
C GLU A 98 25.05 3.65 -11.35
N LEU A 99 25.47 4.47 -10.38
CA LEU A 99 25.20 4.24 -8.97
C LEU A 99 23.70 4.26 -8.68
N ASP A 100 22.95 5.24 -9.19
CA ASP A 100 21.52 5.37 -9.00
C ASP A 100 20.76 4.19 -9.63
N ALA A 101 21.17 3.74 -10.80
CA ALA A 101 20.61 2.55 -11.46
C ALA A 101 20.86 1.28 -10.63
N ASN A 102 22.06 1.09 -10.10
CA ASN A 102 22.42 -0.04 -9.23
C ASN A 102 21.63 0.00 -7.91
N ILE A 103 21.50 1.16 -7.30
CA ILE A 103 20.69 1.37 -6.09
C ILE A 103 19.22 1.04 -6.38
N THR A 104 18.65 1.59 -7.44
CA THR A 104 17.27 1.35 -7.86
C THR A 104 16.99 -0.13 -8.09
N LYS A 105 17.88 -0.82 -8.79
CA LYS A 105 17.78 -2.26 -9.03
C LYS A 105 17.82 -3.07 -7.73
N SER A 106 18.74 -2.73 -6.83
CA SER A 106 18.88 -3.42 -5.53
C SER A 106 17.66 -3.20 -4.65
N LEU A 107 17.14 -1.97 -4.58
CA LEU A 107 15.93 -1.63 -3.84
C LEU A 107 14.70 -2.35 -4.39
N ASN A 108 14.52 -2.36 -5.72
CA ASN A 108 13.41 -3.08 -6.33
C ASN A 108 13.45 -4.58 -6.02
N THR A 109 14.62 -5.20 -6.06
CA THR A 109 14.79 -6.60 -5.68
C THR A 109 14.38 -6.85 -4.22
N CYS A 110 14.78 -5.97 -3.31
CA CYS A 110 14.41 -6.04 -1.90
C CYS A 110 12.91 -5.85 -1.67
N ILE A 111 12.28 -4.89 -2.31
CA ILE A 111 10.86 -4.58 -2.14
C ILE A 111 9.98 -5.66 -2.76
N VAL A 112 10.28 -6.07 -3.99
CA VAL A 112 9.50 -7.10 -4.70
C VAL A 112 9.55 -8.44 -3.98
N SER A 113 10.69 -8.81 -3.38
CA SER A 113 10.81 -10.03 -2.58
C SER A 113 9.94 -10.04 -1.31
N ASN A 114 9.45 -8.88 -0.87
CA ASN A 114 8.63 -8.72 0.33
C ASN A 114 7.16 -8.35 0.06
N LEU A 115 6.66 -8.48 -1.18
CA LEU A 115 5.29 -8.09 -1.54
C LEU A 115 4.21 -8.77 -0.69
N SER A 116 4.41 -10.03 -0.28
CA SER A 116 3.50 -10.72 0.64
C SER A 116 3.45 -10.04 2.01
N ASN A 117 4.56 -9.54 2.51
CA ASN A 117 4.64 -8.88 3.80
C ASN A 117 4.01 -7.47 3.77
N TYR A 118 4.05 -6.80 2.63
CA TYR A 118 3.29 -5.56 2.43
C TYR A 118 1.78 -5.83 2.37
N LEU A 119 1.35 -6.93 1.78
CA LEU A 119 -0.05 -7.37 1.79
C LEU A 119 -0.53 -7.60 3.23
N GLU A 120 0.26 -8.32 4.05
CA GLU A 120 -0.03 -8.54 5.46
C GLU A 120 -0.15 -7.22 6.24
N SER A 121 0.74 -6.26 5.97
CA SER A 121 0.67 -4.93 6.56
C SER A 121 -0.58 -4.15 6.15
N ALA A 122 -1.05 -4.37 4.91
CA ALA A 122 -2.28 -3.73 4.42
C ALA A 122 -3.53 -4.23 5.16
N TYR A 123 -3.54 -5.51 5.57
CA TYR A 123 -4.62 -6.03 6.41
C TYR A 123 -4.67 -5.33 7.79
N ASP A 124 -3.53 -5.07 8.40
CA ASP A 124 -3.50 -4.33 9.67
C ASP A 124 -3.95 -2.88 9.50
N LEU A 125 -3.67 -2.25 8.34
CA LEU A 125 -4.17 -0.91 8.02
C LEU A 125 -5.70 -0.82 7.91
N VAL A 126 -6.40 -1.92 7.70
CA VAL A 126 -7.87 -1.96 7.78
C VAL A 126 -8.34 -1.55 9.17
N ALA A 127 -7.64 -1.99 10.23
CA ALA A 127 -7.88 -1.52 11.59
C ALA A 127 -7.33 -0.10 11.82
N GLY A 128 -6.21 0.26 11.18
CA GLY A 128 -5.70 1.63 11.16
C GLY A 128 -4.23 1.82 11.45
N THR A 129 -3.55 0.83 12.02
CA THR A 129 -2.13 0.88 12.36
C THR A 129 -1.47 -0.42 11.96
N THR A 130 -0.35 -0.32 11.25
CA THR A 130 0.52 -1.46 10.98
C THR A 130 1.91 -1.21 11.54
N VAL A 131 2.57 -2.27 11.95
CA VAL A 131 3.94 -2.26 12.45
C VAL A 131 4.74 -3.33 11.74
N CYS A 132 5.98 -3.02 11.39
CA CYS A 132 6.91 -3.99 10.83
C CYS A 132 8.25 -3.95 11.55
N PHE A 133 8.94 -5.06 11.52
CA PHE A 133 10.34 -5.19 11.91
C PHE A 133 11.17 -5.45 10.66
N ARG A 134 12.27 -4.68 10.50
CA ARG A 134 13.16 -4.72 9.34
C ARG A 134 14.45 -5.41 9.72
N THR A 135 14.89 -6.35 8.93
CA THR A 135 16.21 -6.96 9.08
C THR A 135 16.84 -7.25 7.72
N PHE A 136 18.15 -7.22 7.67
CA PHE A 136 18.91 -7.43 6.44
C PHE A 136 19.98 -8.49 6.66
N ASP A 137 19.90 -9.57 5.90
CA ASP A 137 20.93 -10.59 5.87
C ASP A 137 22.07 -10.13 4.94
N LEU A 138 23.18 -9.71 5.54
CA LEU A 138 24.35 -9.22 4.82
C LEU A 138 25.02 -10.31 3.96
N ILE A 139 24.95 -11.57 4.38
CA ILE A 139 25.59 -12.69 3.67
C ILE A 139 24.83 -13.00 2.38
N ASN A 140 23.51 -13.16 2.48
CA ASN A 140 22.65 -13.49 1.36
C ASN A 140 22.12 -12.25 0.63
N ARG A 141 22.43 -11.03 1.11
CA ARG A 141 21.93 -9.75 0.60
C ARG A 141 20.41 -9.72 0.49
N LYS A 142 19.74 -10.26 1.51
CA LYS A 142 18.29 -10.40 1.51
C LYS A 142 17.66 -9.52 2.58
N PHE A 143 16.71 -8.72 2.14
CA PHE A 143 15.86 -7.91 3.01
C PHE A 143 14.66 -8.72 3.50
N TYR A 144 14.37 -8.62 4.78
CA TYR A 144 13.16 -9.16 5.38
C TYR A 144 12.41 -8.02 6.07
N ARG A 145 11.20 -7.80 5.61
CA ARG A 145 10.22 -6.93 6.24
C ARG A 145 9.19 -7.83 6.92
N VAL A 146 9.29 -7.97 8.23
CA VAL A 146 8.44 -8.87 9.01
C VAL A 146 7.28 -8.06 9.58
N PRO A 147 6.02 -8.31 9.18
CA PRO A 147 4.87 -7.67 9.81
C PRO A 147 4.77 -8.13 11.26
N VAL A 148 4.63 -7.17 12.18
CA VAL A 148 4.42 -7.44 13.60
C VAL A 148 2.94 -7.21 13.90
N PRO A 149 2.21 -8.24 14.37
CA PRO A 149 0.81 -8.07 14.69
C PRO A 149 0.60 -6.94 15.69
N ILE A 150 -0.36 -6.07 15.43
CA ILE A 150 -0.62 -4.92 16.32
C ILE A 150 -0.97 -5.33 17.75
N LYS A 151 -1.46 -6.56 17.96
CA LYS A 151 -1.73 -7.09 19.29
C LYS A 151 -0.47 -7.21 20.15
N ASP A 152 0.70 -7.49 19.53
CA ASP A 152 1.94 -7.83 20.21
C ASP A 152 2.85 -6.62 20.43
N VAL A 153 2.55 -5.45 19.85
CA VAL A 153 3.38 -4.25 19.93
C VAL A 153 2.61 -3.05 20.46
N ALA A 154 3.18 -2.33 21.42
CA ALA A 154 2.69 -1.05 21.90
C ALA A 154 3.58 0.07 21.37
N LEU A 155 2.98 1.21 21.07
CA LEU A 155 3.64 2.38 20.50
C LEU A 155 3.59 3.54 21.47
N THR A 156 4.62 4.39 21.46
CA THR A 156 4.60 5.71 22.07
C THR A 156 4.85 6.78 21.02
N LYS A 157 4.46 7.98 21.35
CA LYS A 157 4.52 9.12 20.46
C LYS A 157 5.35 10.25 21.06
N GLY A 158 6.29 10.76 20.27
CA GLY A 158 7.12 11.88 20.63
C GLY A 158 6.43 13.24 20.53
N PHE A 159 7.15 14.29 20.87
CA PHE A 159 6.64 15.67 20.81
C PHE A 159 6.37 16.12 19.36
N THR A 160 7.08 15.58 18.38
CA THR A 160 6.85 15.85 16.95
C THR A 160 5.55 15.24 16.43
N GLY A 161 4.97 14.31 17.19
CA GLY A 161 3.79 13.54 16.76
C GLY A 161 4.13 12.23 16.07
N GLU A 162 5.40 11.95 15.82
CA GLU A 162 5.86 10.68 15.26
C GLU A 162 6.08 9.63 16.34
N THR A 163 6.18 8.37 15.95
CA THR A 163 6.42 7.27 16.89
C THR A 163 7.86 7.36 17.39
N ASP A 164 8.04 7.44 18.70
CA ASP A 164 9.32 7.51 19.38
C ASP A 164 9.65 6.27 20.24
N GLY A 165 8.74 5.31 20.28
CA GLY A 165 8.98 4.06 21.02
C GLY A 165 8.13 2.91 20.52
N TYR A 166 8.76 1.74 20.47
CA TYR A 166 8.17 0.45 20.12
C TYR A 166 8.43 -0.51 21.28
N TYR A 167 7.38 -1.15 21.75
CA TYR A 167 7.44 -2.05 22.91
C TYR A 167 6.72 -3.35 22.57
N ARG A 168 7.45 -4.46 22.60
CA ARG A 168 6.92 -5.77 22.25
C ARG A 168 7.24 -6.82 23.31
N THR A 169 6.27 -7.68 23.63
CA THR A 169 6.52 -8.89 24.39
C THR A 169 6.88 -10.00 23.42
N LEU A 170 8.09 -10.49 23.50
CA LEU A 170 8.59 -11.57 22.65
C LEU A 170 8.53 -12.89 23.44
N LYS A 171 7.73 -13.84 22.98
CA LYS A 171 7.69 -15.20 23.52
C LYS A 171 8.62 -16.09 22.72
N ILE A 172 9.69 -16.55 23.36
CA ILE A 172 10.75 -17.31 22.71
C ILE A 172 11.21 -18.47 23.61
N LYS A 173 11.61 -19.59 23.00
CA LYS A 173 12.21 -20.67 23.77
C LYS A 173 13.60 -20.27 24.24
N ARG A 174 13.97 -20.70 25.44
CA ARG A 174 15.25 -20.36 26.04
C ARG A 174 16.44 -20.75 25.16
N GLU A 175 16.39 -21.88 24.47
CA GLU A 175 17.44 -22.34 23.57
C GLU A 175 17.60 -21.47 22.30
N GLU A 176 16.55 -20.76 21.89
CA GLU A 176 16.53 -19.95 20.68
C GLU A 176 17.11 -18.54 20.89
N ILE A 177 17.22 -18.08 22.15
CA ILE A 177 17.69 -16.73 22.48
C ILE A 177 19.07 -16.43 21.88
N PRO A 178 20.09 -17.28 22.08
CA PRO A 178 21.42 -16.99 21.53
C PRO A 178 21.47 -17.06 19.99
N ALA A 179 20.55 -17.80 19.37
CA ALA A 179 20.44 -17.87 17.92
C ALA A 179 19.69 -16.65 17.34
N THR A 180 18.76 -16.09 18.10
CA THR A 180 17.97 -14.91 17.70
C THR A 180 18.79 -13.62 17.83
N PHE A 181 19.63 -13.53 18.87
CA PHE A 181 20.39 -12.33 19.17
C PHE A 181 21.89 -12.61 19.01
N ALA A 182 22.49 -12.11 17.94
CA ALA A 182 23.89 -12.35 17.60
C ALA A 182 24.88 -11.81 18.64
N GLU A 183 24.48 -10.86 19.48
CA GLU A 183 25.30 -10.28 20.55
C GLU A 183 25.48 -11.23 21.73
N ILE A 184 24.64 -12.27 21.83
CA ILE A 184 24.65 -13.20 22.95
C ILE A 184 25.54 -14.41 22.65
N ASP A 185 26.57 -14.62 23.46
CA ASP A 185 27.45 -15.81 23.34
C ASP A 185 26.72 -17.07 23.78
N ALA A 186 26.34 -17.93 22.81
CA ALA A 186 25.64 -19.18 23.05
C ALA A 186 26.35 -20.13 24.06
N LYS A 187 27.68 -20.08 24.17
CA LYS A 187 28.44 -20.98 25.02
C LYS A 187 28.38 -20.62 26.51
N ASN A 188 28.24 -19.33 26.79
CA ASN A 188 28.32 -18.78 28.14
C ASN A 188 26.99 -18.19 28.62
N PHE A 189 25.93 -18.29 27.80
CA PHE A 189 24.66 -17.65 28.10
C PHE A 189 23.98 -18.24 29.34
N LYS A 190 23.67 -17.37 30.27
CA LYS A 190 22.89 -17.66 31.48
C LYS A 190 21.78 -16.63 31.59
N LEU A 191 20.59 -17.09 31.90
CA LEU A 191 19.45 -16.23 32.11
C LEU A 191 19.15 -16.15 33.61
N ASN A 192 19.24 -14.98 34.21
CA ASN A 192 19.20 -14.81 35.70
C ASN A 192 20.19 -15.74 36.43
N GLY A 193 21.38 -15.92 35.85
CA GLY A 193 22.40 -16.80 36.41
C GLY A 193 22.18 -18.30 36.17
N VAL A 194 21.05 -18.72 35.56
CA VAL A 194 20.72 -20.11 35.27
C VAL A 194 21.18 -20.47 33.84
N PRO A 195 22.08 -21.46 33.69
CA PRO A 195 22.50 -21.89 32.35
C PRO A 195 21.38 -22.66 31.63
N ILE A 196 21.48 -22.73 30.30
CA ILE A 196 20.61 -23.56 29.48
C ILE A 196 21.00 -25.03 29.71
N THR A 197 20.03 -25.84 30.10
CA THR A 197 20.17 -27.28 30.33
C THR A 197 19.10 -28.02 29.55
N ASP A 198 19.26 -29.35 29.36
CA ASP A 198 18.24 -30.17 28.67
C ASP A 198 16.87 -30.14 29.30
N SER A 199 16.78 -29.82 30.60
CA SER A 199 15.51 -29.71 31.31
C SER A 199 14.77 -28.39 31.12
N ASN A 200 15.47 -27.29 30.77
CA ASN A 200 14.88 -25.95 30.69
C ASN A 200 15.01 -25.29 29.29
N LYS A 201 15.63 -25.96 28.32
CA LYS A 201 15.85 -25.42 26.98
C LYS A 201 14.56 -25.12 26.21
N CYS A 202 13.53 -25.95 26.43
CA CYS A 202 12.23 -25.80 25.76
C CYS A 202 11.27 -24.85 26.50
N ASP A 203 11.67 -24.29 27.65
CA ASP A 203 10.82 -23.34 28.38
C ASP A 203 10.61 -22.08 27.53
N VAL A 204 9.35 -21.72 27.33
CA VAL A 204 9.00 -20.45 26.69
C VAL A 204 9.10 -19.35 27.72
N ILE A 205 9.89 -18.35 27.40
CA ILE A 205 10.10 -17.17 28.24
C ILE A 205 9.57 -15.92 27.54
N GLU A 206 9.18 -14.95 28.33
CA GLU A 206 8.73 -13.64 27.87
C GLU A 206 9.87 -12.65 28.04
N LEU A 207 10.30 -12.05 26.92
CA LEU A 207 11.28 -10.98 26.88
C LEU A 207 10.56 -9.67 26.57
N HIS A 208 10.93 -8.61 27.27
CA HIS A 208 10.47 -7.26 26.99
C HIS A 208 11.45 -6.57 26.03
N GLU A 209 11.04 -6.41 24.79
CA GLU A 209 11.78 -5.73 23.76
C GLU A 209 11.29 -4.28 23.68
N SER A 210 12.22 -3.33 23.79
CA SER A 210 11.93 -1.90 23.75
C SER A 210 12.88 -1.18 22.83
N THR A 211 12.36 -0.47 21.85
CA THR A 211 13.14 0.42 20.98
C THR A 211 12.69 1.84 21.21
N ILE A 212 13.57 2.70 21.70
CA ILE A 212 13.24 4.03 22.18
C ILE A 212 14.17 5.05 21.53
N TYR A 213 13.59 6.11 20.97
CA TYR A 213 14.35 7.25 20.47
C TYR A 213 14.81 8.13 21.62
N ASN A 214 16.10 8.38 21.71
CA ASN A 214 16.66 9.30 22.68
C ASN A 214 16.92 10.66 22.02
N TYR A 215 16.26 11.69 22.51
CA TYR A 215 16.36 13.05 21.98
C TYR A 215 17.67 13.76 22.34
N GLU A 216 18.44 13.25 23.32
CA GLU A 216 19.69 13.84 23.74
C GLU A 216 20.84 13.53 22.78
N ASP A 217 20.92 12.27 22.33
CA ASP A 217 21.96 11.81 21.40
C ASP A 217 21.49 11.65 19.95
N GLY A 218 20.18 11.71 19.73
CA GLY A 218 19.56 11.55 18.40
C GLY A 218 19.63 10.14 17.85
N LEU A 219 19.75 9.13 18.71
CA LEU A 219 19.87 7.72 18.35
C LEU A 219 18.67 6.92 18.84
N TRP A 220 18.42 5.83 18.15
CA TRP A 220 17.50 4.79 18.58
C TRP A 220 18.24 3.80 19.47
N HIS A 221 17.71 3.54 20.66
CA HIS A 221 18.23 2.56 21.60
C HIS A 221 17.33 1.34 21.63
N TYR A 222 17.93 0.19 21.43
CA TYR A 222 17.26 -1.10 21.43
C TYR A 222 17.64 -1.88 22.68
N TYR A 223 16.65 -2.22 23.49
CA TYR A 223 16.81 -2.94 24.75
C TYR A 223 16.02 -4.23 24.72
N VAL A 224 16.61 -5.30 25.26
CA VAL A 224 15.92 -6.54 25.57
C VAL A 224 16.13 -6.83 27.05
N VAL A 225 15.01 -6.93 27.78
CA VAL A 225 14.99 -7.11 29.23
C VAL A 225 14.30 -8.41 29.59
N TYR A 226 14.86 -9.13 30.53
CA TYR A 226 14.25 -10.28 31.16
C TYR A 226 14.22 -10.10 32.69
N GLY A 227 13.06 -9.79 33.23
CA GLY A 227 12.89 -9.48 34.64
C GLY A 227 13.73 -8.28 35.08
N GLN A 228 14.83 -8.49 35.76
CA GLN A 228 15.76 -7.44 36.19
C GLN A 228 17.12 -7.50 35.45
N GLU A 229 17.24 -8.32 34.43
CA GLU A 229 18.44 -8.49 33.65
C GLU A 229 18.31 -7.81 32.28
N LEU A 230 19.26 -6.95 31.95
CA LEU A 230 19.38 -6.35 30.63
C LEU A 230 20.21 -7.28 29.75
N LEU A 231 19.58 -7.91 28.77
CA LEU A 231 20.25 -8.84 27.86
C LEU A 231 20.95 -8.15 26.71
N ILE A 232 20.35 -7.10 26.17
CA ILE A 232 20.85 -6.36 25.02
C ILE A 232 20.66 -4.87 25.25
N ASP A 233 21.71 -4.12 24.93
CA ASP A 233 21.72 -2.66 24.84
C ASP A 233 22.52 -2.28 23.59
N ARG A 234 21.83 -1.82 22.56
CA ARG A 234 22.49 -1.32 21.35
C ARG A 234 21.87 -0.02 20.89
N SER A 235 22.65 0.81 20.22
CA SER A 235 22.18 2.05 19.61
C SER A 235 22.34 2.02 18.10
N ALA A 236 21.42 2.63 17.38
CA ALA A 236 21.44 2.72 15.93
C ALA A 236 20.94 4.09 15.46
N ILE A 237 21.40 4.51 14.29
CA ILE A 237 20.93 5.77 13.66
C ILE A 237 19.52 5.61 13.11
N VAL A 238 19.16 4.39 12.68
CA VAL A 238 17.87 4.08 12.03
C VAL A 238 17.14 3.05 12.89
N CYS A 239 15.84 3.21 13.02
CA CYS A 239 14.98 2.26 13.73
C CYS A 239 14.74 1.01 12.90
N ASP A 240 14.93 -0.15 13.49
CA ASP A 240 14.60 -1.43 12.84
C ASP A 240 13.06 -1.67 12.81
N PHE A 241 12.29 -1.00 13.65
CA PHE A 241 10.84 -0.98 13.57
C PHE A 241 10.35 0.16 12.66
N GLY A 242 9.21 -0.07 12.01
CA GLY A 242 8.47 0.94 11.28
C GLY A 242 7.00 0.87 11.63
N SER A 243 6.33 2.01 11.66
CA SER A 243 4.89 2.08 11.92
C SER A 243 4.20 3.02 10.94
N ASP A 244 3.12 2.56 10.35
CA ASP A 244 2.32 3.32 9.41
C ASP A 244 0.85 3.38 9.86
N PHE A 245 0.19 4.48 9.51
CA PHE A 245 -1.15 4.79 9.98
C PHE A 245 -2.04 5.13 8.80
N TRP A 246 -3.27 4.58 8.77
CA TRP A 246 -4.23 4.96 7.75
C TRP A 246 -4.69 6.42 7.89
N THR A 247 -5.21 6.77 9.04
CA THR A 247 -5.54 8.15 9.42
C THR A 247 -5.30 8.29 10.91
N ARG A 248 -4.55 9.30 11.32
CA ARG A 248 -4.25 9.55 12.71
C ARG A 248 -4.78 10.92 13.14
N LYS A 249 -5.50 10.97 14.24
CA LYS A 249 -5.87 12.25 14.84
C LYS A 249 -4.64 12.94 15.42
N PRO A 250 -4.52 14.27 15.32
CA PRO A 250 -3.50 15.00 16.07
C PRO A 250 -3.57 14.62 17.55
N GLY A 251 -2.46 14.23 18.13
CA GLY A 251 -2.42 13.79 19.52
C GLY A 251 -2.66 12.30 19.78
N SER A 252 -3.14 11.52 18.82
CA SER A 252 -3.32 10.07 18.96
C SER A 252 -2.03 9.32 18.66
N THR A 253 -1.79 8.23 19.38
CA THR A 253 -0.67 7.30 19.14
C THR A 253 -1.02 6.31 18.03
N TYR A 254 -2.29 5.92 17.93
CA TYR A 254 -2.77 4.90 16.99
C TYR A 254 -3.67 5.51 15.91
N GLY A 255 -3.73 4.84 14.77
CA GLY A 255 -4.54 5.23 13.61
C GLY A 255 -5.97 4.70 13.64
N ILE A 256 -6.81 5.30 12.82
CA ILE A 256 -8.20 4.87 12.57
C ILE A 256 -8.29 4.41 11.12
N GLY A 257 -8.55 3.12 10.93
CA GLY A 257 -8.65 2.49 9.62
C GLY A 257 -10.03 2.59 8.98
N VAL A 258 -10.12 2.08 7.76
CA VAL A 258 -11.39 1.99 7.02
C VAL A 258 -12.36 1.02 7.69
N GLY A 259 -11.85 -0.06 8.29
CA GLY A 259 -12.66 -1.02 9.04
C GLY A 259 -13.31 -0.42 10.28
N VAL A 260 -12.60 0.47 11.00
CA VAL A 260 -13.18 1.19 12.15
C VAL A 260 -14.35 2.07 11.71
N LYS A 261 -14.24 2.73 10.54
CA LYS A 261 -15.31 3.57 9.99
C LYS A 261 -16.52 2.74 9.54
N ALA A 262 -16.27 1.54 9.01
CA ALA A 262 -17.32 0.62 8.55
C ALA A 262 -17.95 -0.21 9.69
N LEU A 263 -17.33 -0.25 10.87
CA LEU A 263 -17.73 -1.12 11.98
C LEU A 263 -19.21 -0.97 12.41
N PRO A 264 -19.79 0.24 12.52
CA PRO A 264 -21.21 0.39 12.85
C PRO A 264 -22.14 -0.29 11.85
N GLU A 265 -21.86 -0.10 10.54
CA GLU A 265 -22.67 -0.69 9.47
C GLU A 265 -22.48 -2.20 9.37
N LEU A 266 -21.25 -2.70 9.58
CA LEU A 266 -20.96 -4.14 9.65
C LEU A 266 -21.73 -4.81 10.78
N ASN A 267 -21.75 -4.23 11.98
CA ASN A 267 -22.53 -4.73 13.11
C ASN A 267 -24.02 -4.73 12.81
N GLN A 268 -24.52 -3.64 12.23
CA GLN A 268 -25.92 -3.51 11.87
C GLN A 268 -26.34 -4.54 10.80
N LEU A 269 -25.51 -4.72 9.76
CA LEU A 269 -25.74 -5.71 8.71
C LEU A 269 -25.78 -7.14 9.27
N ASN A 270 -24.82 -7.47 10.15
CA ASN A 270 -24.77 -8.77 10.78
C ASN A 270 -26.01 -9.05 11.64
N ALA A 271 -26.45 -8.08 12.45
CA ALA A 271 -27.68 -8.15 13.22
C ALA A 271 -28.92 -8.29 12.32
N LEU A 272 -28.99 -7.51 11.23
CA LEU A 272 -30.10 -7.58 10.27
C LEU A 272 -30.16 -8.96 9.60
N ARG A 273 -29.02 -9.54 9.22
CA ARG A 273 -28.93 -10.91 8.69
C ARG A 273 -29.44 -11.95 9.70
N TYR A 274 -29.05 -11.79 10.98
CA TYR A 274 -29.53 -12.66 12.05
C TYR A 274 -31.06 -12.63 12.14
N TYR A 275 -31.66 -11.45 12.29
CA TYR A 275 -33.11 -11.31 12.41
C TYR A 275 -33.85 -11.70 11.13
N SER A 276 -33.29 -11.41 9.95
CA SER A 276 -33.89 -11.86 8.68
C SER A 276 -33.94 -13.38 8.58
N THR A 277 -32.89 -14.07 9.04
CA THR A 277 -32.86 -15.54 9.06
C THR A 277 -33.94 -16.08 9.98
N PHE A 278 -34.08 -15.50 11.17
CA PHE A 278 -35.19 -15.87 12.08
C PHE A 278 -36.56 -15.60 11.46
N GLY A 279 -36.77 -14.46 10.85
CA GLY A 279 -38.02 -14.13 10.17
C GLY A 279 -38.35 -15.11 9.05
N LEU A 280 -37.36 -15.54 8.27
CA LEU A 280 -37.51 -16.57 7.24
C LEU A 280 -37.85 -17.94 7.85
N MET A 281 -37.24 -18.32 8.97
CA MET A 281 -37.56 -19.55 9.68
C MET A 281 -39.01 -19.56 10.16
N PHE A 282 -39.51 -18.48 10.74
CA PHE A 282 -40.90 -18.37 11.17
C PHE A 282 -41.89 -18.30 10.01
N ARG A 283 -41.49 -17.82 8.83
CA ARG A 283 -42.30 -17.88 7.62
C ARG A 283 -42.38 -19.28 7.02
N ALA A 284 -41.27 -20.01 7.00
CA ALA A 284 -41.20 -21.38 6.50
C ALA A 284 -41.90 -22.36 7.43
N ALA A 285 -41.82 -22.14 8.72
CA ALA A 285 -42.42 -22.95 9.77
C ALA A 285 -43.14 -22.03 10.77
N PRO A 286 -44.34 -21.47 10.38
CA PRO A 286 -45.03 -20.51 11.20
C PRO A 286 -45.45 -21.13 12.53
N MET A 287 -45.47 -20.34 13.58
CA MET A 287 -46.17 -20.67 14.81
C MET A 287 -47.68 -20.55 14.52
N TRP A 288 -48.45 -21.41 15.14
CA TRP A 288 -49.89 -21.43 14.93
C TRP A 288 -50.61 -20.99 16.22
N LEU A 289 -51.47 -20.01 16.07
CA LEU A 289 -52.42 -19.66 17.11
C LEU A 289 -53.53 -20.68 17.10
N VAL A 290 -53.75 -21.35 18.21
CA VAL A 290 -54.83 -22.35 18.40
C VAL A 290 -55.89 -21.77 19.32
N ASN A 291 -57.13 -21.75 18.85
CA ASN A 291 -58.24 -21.32 19.70
C ASN A 291 -58.50 -22.39 20.76
N GLN A 292 -58.17 -22.10 22.00
CA GLN A 292 -58.48 -22.91 23.15
C GLN A 292 -59.09 -22.06 24.24
N ASN A 293 -60.25 -22.49 24.79
CA ASN A 293 -60.88 -21.84 25.93
C ASN A 293 -60.15 -22.10 27.25
N HIS A 294 -58.82 -22.21 27.25
CA HIS A 294 -58.00 -22.48 28.43
C HIS A 294 -57.06 -21.32 28.74
N GLN A 295 -56.79 -21.11 30.03
CA GLN A 295 -55.84 -20.13 30.50
C GLN A 295 -54.44 -20.40 29.91
N LEU A 296 -53.82 -19.39 29.31
CA LEU A 296 -52.45 -19.40 28.83
C LEU A 296 -51.51 -19.61 30.03
N ASP A 297 -50.69 -20.65 29.96
CA ASP A 297 -49.55 -20.84 30.87
C ASP A 297 -48.37 -20.04 30.30
N TYR A 298 -48.20 -18.78 30.76
CA TYR A 298 -47.17 -17.85 30.27
C TYR A 298 -45.76 -18.31 30.54
N ASP A 299 -45.54 -19.20 31.53
CA ASP A 299 -44.23 -19.69 31.88
C ASP A 299 -43.66 -20.72 30.89
N ARG A 300 -44.47 -21.21 29.94
CA ARG A 300 -44.11 -22.21 28.93
C ARG A 300 -44.10 -21.72 27.52
N LEU A 301 -44.34 -20.43 27.30
CA LEU A 301 -44.34 -19.84 25.94
C LEU A 301 -42.89 -19.57 25.49
N GLU A 302 -42.31 -20.53 24.83
CA GLU A 302 -41.06 -20.33 24.07
C GLU A 302 -41.41 -20.07 22.61
N MET A 303 -40.84 -19.00 22.03
CA MET A 303 -40.98 -18.71 20.58
C MET A 303 -40.10 -19.68 19.77
N LYS A 304 -40.66 -20.84 19.42
CA LYS A 304 -40.01 -21.82 18.55
C LYS A 304 -40.77 -21.98 17.22
N PRO A 305 -40.06 -22.28 16.11
CA PRO A 305 -40.72 -22.64 14.86
C PRO A 305 -41.70 -23.82 15.03
N MET A 306 -42.84 -23.77 14.38
CA MET A 306 -43.90 -24.79 14.44
C MET A 306 -44.59 -24.98 15.81
N GLU A 307 -44.43 -24.09 16.75
CA GLU A 307 -45.08 -24.17 18.06
C GLU A 307 -46.57 -23.78 17.96
N LEU A 308 -47.36 -24.43 18.78
CA LEU A 308 -48.79 -24.16 18.91
C LEU A 308 -49.02 -23.25 20.12
N ILE A 309 -49.49 -22.04 19.91
CA ILE A 309 -49.76 -21.06 20.95
C ILE A 309 -51.25 -21.04 21.24
N PRO A 310 -51.74 -21.51 22.41
CA PRO A 310 -53.15 -21.42 22.75
C PRO A 310 -53.54 -19.98 23.06
N VAL A 311 -54.59 -19.50 22.39
CA VAL A 311 -55.14 -18.14 22.56
C VAL A 311 -56.68 -18.21 22.69
N GLU A 312 -57.27 -17.23 23.36
CA GLU A 312 -58.71 -17.13 23.52
C GLU A 312 -59.42 -16.77 22.21
N SER A 313 -58.74 -16.02 21.33
CA SER A 313 -59.25 -15.63 20.02
C SER A 313 -58.13 -15.62 18.98
N THR A 314 -58.34 -16.25 17.85
CA THR A 314 -57.40 -16.40 16.74
C THR A 314 -57.59 -15.35 15.65
N GLY A 315 -58.51 -14.39 15.81
CA GLY A 315 -58.78 -13.32 14.85
C GLY A 315 -60.25 -12.99 14.68
N LYS A 316 -60.57 -12.16 13.70
CA LYS A 316 -61.89 -11.58 13.51
C LYS A 316 -63.03 -12.62 13.33
N ASP A 317 -62.74 -13.73 12.66
CA ASP A 317 -63.69 -14.84 12.42
C ASP A 317 -63.43 -16.05 13.36
N ASN A 318 -62.53 -15.86 14.33
CA ASN A 318 -62.12 -16.85 15.35
C ASN A 318 -61.89 -18.28 14.80
N PRO A 319 -61.06 -18.42 13.75
CA PRO A 319 -60.74 -19.72 13.16
C PRO A 319 -60.03 -20.62 14.18
N SER A 320 -60.11 -21.93 14.00
CA SER A 320 -59.49 -22.90 14.91
C SER A 320 -57.97 -22.80 14.95
N LEU A 321 -57.37 -22.40 13.85
CA LEU A 321 -55.93 -22.24 13.64
C LEU A 321 -55.66 -20.99 12.78
N THR A 322 -54.72 -20.17 13.22
CA THR A 322 -54.24 -19.02 12.44
C THR A 322 -52.72 -18.99 12.49
N PRO A 323 -52.02 -18.87 11.33
CA PRO A 323 -50.59 -18.75 11.38
C PRO A 323 -50.18 -17.38 11.94
N LEU A 324 -49.28 -17.35 12.87
CA LEU A 324 -48.66 -16.12 13.37
C LEU A 324 -47.57 -15.66 12.39
N VAL A 325 -47.91 -14.67 11.56
CA VAL A 325 -46.93 -14.10 10.63
C VAL A 325 -46.12 -13.04 11.36
N LEU A 326 -44.87 -13.39 11.62
CA LEU A 326 -43.88 -12.50 12.20
C LEU A 326 -42.91 -12.02 11.12
N GLY A 327 -42.60 -10.74 11.11
CA GLY A 327 -41.54 -10.17 10.27
C GLY A 327 -42.07 -9.22 9.17
N ASP A 328 -41.12 -8.44 8.72
CA ASP A 328 -41.30 -7.40 7.68
C ASP A 328 -41.32 -8.01 6.27
N ASP A 329 -41.62 -7.19 5.28
CA ASP A 329 -41.54 -7.61 3.87
C ASP A 329 -40.11 -8.01 3.48
N PRO A 330 -39.89 -9.23 2.94
CA PRO A 330 -38.59 -9.69 2.52
C PRO A 330 -37.92 -8.77 1.48
N ASN A 331 -38.68 -8.13 0.62
CA ASN A 331 -38.14 -7.25 -0.42
C ASN A 331 -37.52 -6.00 0.19
N THR A 332 -38.18 -5.40 1.18
CA THR A 332 -37.64 -4.24 1.90
C THR A 332 -36.38 -4.59 2.68
N GLN A 333 -36.35 -5.77 3.29
CA GLN A 333 -35.15 -6.25 4.00
C GLN A 333 -33.98 -6.50 3.04
N GLN A 334 -34.21 -7.14 1.90
CA GLN A 334 -33.17 -7.38 0.89
C GLN A 334 -32.63 -6.07 0.32
N TRP A 335 -33.51 -5.09 0.07
CA TRP A 335 -33.08 -3.79 -0.42
C TRP A 335 -32.18 -3.06 0.60
N ASN A 336 -32.55 -3.06 1.88
CA ASN A 336 -31.77 -2.46 2.95
C ASN A 336 -30.41 -3.16 3.10
N GLN A 337 -30.38 -4.49 3.02
CA GLN A 337 -29.13 -5.26 3.08
C GLN A 337 -28.19 -4.91 1.92
N ALA A 338 -28.71 -4.89 0.69
CA ALA A 338 -27.92 -4.54 -0.50
C ALA A 338 -27.37 -3.11 -0.43
N GLN A 339 -28.16 -2.15 0.11
CA GLN A 339 -27.70 -0.78 0.30
C GLN A 339 -26.56 -0.69 1.34
N MET A 340 -26.69 -1.41 2.48
CA MET A 340 -25.63 -1.47 3.49
C MET A 340 -24.36 -2.14 2.95
N GLU A 341 -24.49 -3.21 2.17
CA GLU A 341 -23.34 -3.87 1.54
C GLU A 341 -22.60 -2.93 0.59
N MET A 342 -23.33 -2.14 -0.22
CA MET A 342 -22.72 -1.13 -1.08
C MET A 342 -22.02 -0.04 -0.27
N ASN A 343 -22.63 0.45 0.81
CA ASN A 343 -22.04 1.45 1.68
C ASN A 343 -20.75 0.94 2.34
N ILE A 344 -20.76 -0.30 2.88
CA ILE A 344 -19.58 -0.93 3.48
C ILE A 344 -18.46 -1.03 2.44
N LYS A 345 -18.76 -1.52 1.23
CA LYS A 345 -17.79 -1.62 0.14
C LYS A 345 -17.23 -0.25 -0.25
N SER A 346 -18.05 0.79 -0.24
CA SER A 346 -17.64 2.17 -0.51
C SER A 346 -16.71 2.70 0.58
N VAL A 347 -17.08 2.57 1.86
CA VAL A 347 -16.29 3.04 3.00
C VAL A 347 -14.95 2.31 3.10
N MET A 348 -14.94 1.01 2.83
CA MET A 348 -13.74 0.18 2.84
C MET A 348 -12.93 0.25 1.53
N LEU A 349 -13.30 1.13 0.60
CA LEU A 349 -12.60 1.33 -0.66
C LEU A 349 -12.50 0.06 -1.53
N SER A 350 -13.44 -0.84 -1.37
CA SER A 350 -13.47 -2.13 -2.05
C SER A 350 -14.44 -2.16 -3.24
N GLU A 351 -15.03 -1.02 -3.61
CA GLU A 351 -15.92 -0.95 -4.78
C GLU A 351 -15.19 -1.42 -6.04
N THR A 352 -15.74 -2.42 -6.68
CA THR A 352 -15.37 -2.80 -8.04
C THR A 352 -16.25 -2.03 -9.01
N ILE A 353 -15.70 -1.58 -10.13
CA ILE A 353 -16.53 -1.06 -11.23
C ILE A 353 -17.45 -2.21 -11.63
N PRO A 354 -18.77 -2.10 -11.49
CA PRO A 354 -19.65 -3.19 -11.86
C PRO A 354 -19.41 -3.53 -13.32
N ASN A 355 -19.00 -4.78 -13.58
CA ASN A 355 -19.03 -5.32 -14.93
C ASN A 355 -20.46 -5.24 -15.41
N GLN A 356 -20.68 -4.48 -16.46
CA GLN A 356 -21.99 -4.15 -16.99
C GLN A 356 -22.79 -5.39 -17.30
N THR A 357 -23.88 -5.55 -16.60
CA THR A 357 -25.04 -6.27 -17.11
C THR A 357 -26.18 -5.26 -17.24
N ASN A 358 -26.45 -4.82 -18.49
CA ASN A 358 -27.69 -4.19 -18.93
C ASN A 358 -27.97 -2.70 -18.66
N LYS A 359 -27.01 -1.82 -18.35
CA LYS A 359 -27.22 -0.38 -18.52
C LYS A 359 -26.03 0.26 -19.21
N GLU A 360 -26.26 0.89 -20.35
CA GLU A 360 -25.28 1.78 -20.99
C GLU A 360 -24.98 2.94 -20.05
N MET A 361 -23.79 2.91 -19.44
CA MET A 361 -23.29 4.04 -18.66
C MET A 361 -22.78 5.11 -19.60
N THR A 362 -23.11 6.35 -19.35
CA THR A 362 -22.58 7.47 -20.13
C THR A 362 -21.10 7.67 -19.82
N ALA A 363 -20.33 8.15 -20.81
CA ALA A 363 -18.90 8.46 -20.63
C ALA A 363 -18.66 9.40 -19.44
N THR A 364 -19.58 10.34 -19.20
CA THR A 364 -19.55 11.27 -18.06
C THR A 364 -19.70 10.55 -16.72
N GLU A 365 -20.55 9.53 -16.64
CA GLU A 365 -20.77 8.75 -15.43
C GLU A 365 -19.56 7.85 -15.11
N ILE A 366 -18.95 7.27 -16.15
CA ILE A 366 -17.69 6.51 -16.02
C ILE A 366 -16.58 7.43 -15.53
N ALA A 367 -16.42 8.62 -16.14
CA ALA A 367 -15.42 9.60 -15.74
C ALA A 367 -15.64 10.08 -14.29
N ALA A 368 -16.87 10.35 -13.88
CA ALA A 368 -17.18 10.77 -12.50
C ALA A 368 -16.85 9.66 -11.49
N ARG A 369 -17.16 8.39 -11.79
CA ARG A 369 -16.81 7.25 -10.94
C ARG A 369 -15.30 7.02 -10.88
N THR A 370 -14.62 7.09 -12.02
CA THR A 370 -13.15 6.98 -12.08
C THR A 370 -12.48 8.08 -11.24
N ASN A 371 -12.95 9.33 -11.36
CA ASN A 371 -12.45 10.43 -10.53
C ASN A 371 -12.69 10.20 -9.04
N ARG A 372 -13.85 9.66 -8.66
CA ARG A 372 -14.16 9.32 -7.27
C ARG A 372 -13.24 8.23 -6.74
N LEU A 373 -12.98 7.19 -7.53
CA LEU A 373 -12.01 6.13 -7.19
C LEU A 373 -10.58 6.69 -7.08
N ASN A 374 -10.20 7.61 -7.94
CA ASN A 374 -8.87 8.26 -7.89
C ASN A 374 -8.69 9.11 -6.62
N VAL A 375 -9.70 9.90 -6.24
CA VAL A 375 -9.67 10.70 -4.99
C VAL A 375 -9.54 9.81 -3.77
N VAL A 376 -10.26 8.70 -3.76
CA VAL A 376 -10.26 7.71 -2.68
C VAL A 376 -8.92 6.96 -2.61
N SER A 377 -8.32 6.65 -3.76
CA SER A 377 -7.01 5.97 -3.82
C SER A 377 -5.84 6.86 -3.39
N ASN A 378 -5.99 8.20 -3.42
CA ASN A 378 -4.91 9.12 -3.04
C ASN A 378 -4.42 8.90 -1.60
N ASN A 379 -5.31 8.57 -0.66
CA ASN A 379 -4.90 8.27 0.71
C ASN A 379 -4.13 6.94 0.80
N MET A 380 -4.57 5.92 0.05
CA MET A 380 -3.82 4.66 -0.09
C MET A 380 -2.41 4.89 -0.64
N VAL A 381 -2.31 5.70 -1.70
CA VAL A 381 -1.02 6.05 -2.34
C VAL A 381 -0.12 6.77 -1.35
N ALA A 382 -0.66 7.73 -0.58
CA ALA A 382 0.13 8.47 0.40
C ALA A 382 0.69 7.56 1.50
N VAL A 383 -0.13 6.63 2.03
CA VAL A 383 0.31 5.68 3.05
C VAL A 383 1.32 4.68 2.48
N ALA A 384 1.07 4.15 1.28
CA ALA A 384 2.00 3.24 0.61
C ALA A 384 3.34 3.93 0.30
N GLN A 385 3.30 5.18 -0.14
CA GLN A 385 4.50 5.97 -0.40
C GLN A 385 5.31 6.18 0.88
N HIS A 386 4.67 6.58 1.98
CA HIS A 386 5.34 6.76 3.27
C HIS A 386 6.00 5.45 3.74
N MET A 387 5.27 4.33 3.66
CA MET A 387 5.76 3.01 4.03
C MET A 387 7.02 2.61 3.23
N ILE A 388 6.99 2.82 1.92
CA ILE A 388 8.13 2.51 1.05
C ILE A 388 9.29 3.49 1.27
N GLU A 389 9.02 4.78 1.47
CA GLU A 389 10.06 5.78 1.76
C GLU A 389 10.84 5.43 3.02
N GLU A 390 10.15 5.00 4.08
CA GLU A 390 10.78 4.55 5.31
C GLU A 390 11.64 3.30 5.09
N ASP A 391 11.12 2.31 4.35
CA ASP A 391 11.86 1.08 4.05
C ASP A 391 13.08 1.36 3.16
N VAL A 392 12.96 2.24 2.18
CA VAL A 392 14.07 2.64 1.30
C VAL A 392 15.14 3.40 2.09
N ARG A 393 14.77 4.36 2.93
CA ARG A 393 15.74 5.07 3.78
C ARG A 393 16.50 4.11 4.67
N TRP A 394 15.78 3.16 5.27
CA TRP A 394 16.39 2.12 6.09
C TRP A 394 17.36 1.26 5.29
N LEU A 395 16.96 0.79 4.09
CA LEU A 395 17.79 -0.03 3.20
C LEU A 395 19.05 0.72 2.75
N LEU A 396 18.91 1.98 2.34
CA LEU A 396 20.05 2.81 1.93
C LEU A 396 21.11 2.92 3.04
N MET A 397 20.67 3.07 4.29
CA MET A 397 21.58 3.09 5.43
C MET A 397 22.23 1.72 5.69
N LYS A 398 21.49 0.63 5.49
CA LYS A 398 22.00 -0.74 5.64
C LYS A 398 22.95 -1.17 4.53
N PHE A 399 22.76 -0.68 3.31
CA PHE A 399 23.68 -0.95 2.20
C PHE A 399 25.10 -0.41 2.47
N ARG A 400 25.26 0.54 3.39
CA ARG A 400 26.59 0.98 3.87
C ARG A 400 27.38 -0.15 4.52
N GLU A 401 26.72 -1.14 5.10
CA GLU A 401 27.36 -2.29 5.73
C GLU A 401 27.87 -3.32 4.70
N ILE A 402 27.47 -3.19 3.42
CA ILE A 402 27.92 -4.04 2.33
C ILE A 402 29.27 -3.50 1.80
N PRO A 403 30.34 -4.32 1.77
CA PRO A 403 31.62 -3.89 1.23
C PRO A 403 31.51 -3.43 -0.23
N ASN A 404 32.09 -2.29 -0.54
CA ASN A 404 32.16 -1.70 -1.89
C ASN A 404 30.80 -1.44 -2.57
N PHE A 405 29.72 -1.28 -1.80
CA PHE A 405 28.42 -0.91 -2.37
C PHE A 405 28.36 0.59 -2.74
N TYR A 406 28.92 1.42 -1.86
CA TYR A 406 29.08 2.86 -2.12
C TYR A 406 30.54 3.21 -2.37
N PRO A 407 30.83 4.27 -3.14
CA PRO A 407 32.17 4.86 -3.22
C PRO A 407 32.71 5.27 -1.85
N GLU A 408 34.06 5.32 -1.72
CA GLU A 408 34.66 5.86 -0.52
C GLU A 408 34.24 7.31 -0.30
N ASP A 409 33.91 7.67 0.96
CA ASP A 409 33.42 9.00 1.36
C ASP A 409 32.02 9.40 0.83
N PHE A 410 31.24 8.45 0.32
CA PHE A 410 29.88 8.76 -0.14
C PHE A 410 28.97 9.18 1.04
N PRO A 411 28.31 10.35 0.97
CA PRO A 411 27.49 10.88 2.06
C PRO A 411 26.13 10.19 2.15
N VAL A 412 26.10 8.90 2.50
CA VAL A 412 24.91 8.03 2.48
C VAL A 412 23.70 8.64 3.21
N LYS A 413 23.94 9.24 4.40
CA LYS A 413 22.84 9.85 5.17
C LYS A 413 22.19 11.00 4.41
N LYS A 414 23.00 11.91 3.87
CA LYS A 414 22.51 13.05 3.10
C LYS A 414 21.80 12.61 1.81
N TYR A 415 22.30 11.54 1.19
CA TYR A 415 21.69 10.92 0.03
C TYR A 415 20.31 10.31 0.40
N ALA A 416 20.25 9.49 1.46
CA ALA A 416 19.01 8.86 1.93
C ALA A 416 17.94 9.89 2.34
N ASP A 417 18.34 11.01 2.95
CA ASP A 417 17.42 12.08 3.33
C ASP A 417 16.91 12.90 2.13
N GLY A 418 17.69 12.99 1.05
CA GLY A 418 17.36 13.75 -0.15
C GLY A 418 16.71 12.96 -1.28
N VAL A 419 16.70 11.64 -1.20
CA VAL A 419 16.14 10.77 -2.25
C VAL A 419 14.64 10.99 -2.41
N ARG A 420 14.21 11.21 -3.65
CA ARG A 420 12.79 11.21 -4.04
C ARG A 420 12.42 9.83 -4.58
N ILE A 421 11.34 9.30 -4.04
CA ILE A 421 10.83 7.99 -4.38
C ILE A 421 9.52 8.14 -5.15
N THR A 422 9.43 7.49 -6.30
CA THR A 422 8.22 7.47 -7.12
C THR A 422 7.70 6.05 -7.21
N LEU A 423 6.47 5.82 -6.72
CA LEU A 423 5.82 4.50 -6.78
C LEU A 423 5.22 4.21 -8.17
N ALA A 424 5.07 2.91 -8.45
CA ALA A 424 4.42 2.42 -9.68
C ALA A 424 3.02 3.00 -9.91
N SER A 425 2.23 3.17 -8.85
CA SER A 425 0.88 3.74 -8.93
C SER A 425 0.81 5.20 -9.36
N THR A 426 1.92 5.93 -9.28
CA THR A 426 2.03 7.28 -9.84
C THR A 426 1.93 7.26 -11.37
N ALA A 427 1.97 6.07 -12.00
CA ALA A 427 1.74 5.91 -13.43
C ALA A 427 0.38 6.45 -13.90
N VAL A 428 -0.66 6.41 -13.07
CA VAL A 428 -1.97 7.02 -13.41
C VAL A 428 -1.84 8.53 -13.51
N LYS A 429 -1.14 9.17 -12.56
CA LYS A 429 -0.83 10.61 -12.63
C LYS A 429 0.10 10.92 -13.80
N ASN A 430 1.02 10.01 -14.11
CA ASN A 430 1.89 10.13 -15.28
C ASN A 430 1.07 10.11 -16.57
N THR A 431 0.04 9.26 -16.67
CA THR A 431 -0.85 9.22 -17.85
C THR A 431 -1.59 10.54 -18.03
N GLU A 432 -2.09 11.15 -16.94
CA GLU A 432 -2.71 12.47 -16.97
C GLU A 432 -1.70 13.56 -17.42
N GLN A 433 -0.47 13.50 -16.92
CA GLN A 433 0.60 14.42 -17.34
C GLN A 433 0.97 14.21 -18.81
N ILE A 434 1.08 12.97 -19.28
CA ILE A 434 1.34 12.64 -20.69
C ILE A 434 0.21 13.19 -21.57
N GLN A 435 -1.05 12.99 -21.16
CA GLN A 435 -2.19 13.55 -21.88
C GLN A 435 -2.20 15.08 -21.88
N ALA A 436 -1.85 15.73 -20.76
CA ALA A 436 -1.73 17.17 -20.67
C ALA A 436 -0.63 17.70 -21.60
N ILE A 437 0.53 17.03 -21.65
CA ILE A 437 1.63 17.39 -22.55
C ILE A 437 1.22 17.17 -24.02
N ALA A 438 0.56 16.05 -24.33
CA ALA A 438 0.05 15.77 -25.67
C ALA A 438 -0.96 16.84 -26.10
N THR A 439 -1.91 17.19 -25.22
CA THR A 439 -2.89 18.26 -25.47
C THR A 439 -2.21 19.63 -25.69
N MET A 440 -1.15 19.94 -24.94
CA MET A 440 -0.37 21.16 -25.12
C MET A 440 0.30 21.19 -26.49
N ILE A 441 0.90 20.07 -26.91
CA ILE A 441 1.52 19.94 -28.25
C ILE A 441 0.46 20.09 -29.36
N ASP A 442 -0.70 19.47 -29.18
CA ASP A 442 -1.81 19.61 -30.14
C ASP A 442 -2.30 21.05 -30.21
N MET A 443 -2.39 21.77 -29.09
CA MET A 443 -2.71 23.21 -29.09
C MET A 443 -1.64 24.05 -29.83
N PHE A 444 -0.36 23.73 -29.67
CA PHE A 444 0.72 24.40 -30.40
C PHE A 444 0.62 24.14 -31.90
N ASN A 445 0.31 22.90 -32.30
CA ASN A 445 0.13 22.54 -33.71
C ASN A 445 -1.11 23.19 -34.33
N VAL A 446 -2.19 23.36 -33.54
CA VAL A 446 -3.38 24.11 -33.99
C VAL A 446 -3.09 25.60 -34.12
N ALA A 447 -2.32 26.19 -33.20
CA ALA A 447 -1.93 27.60 -33.24
C ALA A 447 -0.94 27.91 -34.35
N SER A 448 -0.10 26.95 -34.75
CA SER A 448 0.92 27.07 -35.79
C SER A 448 0.99 25.76 -36.59
N PRO A 449 0.16 25.63 -37.65
CA PRO A 449 0.07 24.41 -38.44
C PRO A 449 1.36 24.01 -39.15
N ASP A 450 2.27 24.97 -39.35
CA ASP A 450 3.62 24.78 -39.91
C ASP A 450 4.62 24.17 -38.90
N GLY A 451 4.22 23.97 -37.63
CA GLY A 451 5.05 23.40 -36.59
C GLY A 451 6.15 24.34 -36.05
N SER A 452 6.17 25.60 -36.47
CA SER A 452 7.21 26.56 -36.07
C SER A 452 7.16 26.87 -34.58
N LEU A 453 5.97 26.98 -33.98
CA LEU A 453 5.79 27.25 -32.56
C LEU A 453 6.28 26.07 -31.72
N THR A 454 5.96 24.85 -32.12
CA THR A 454 6.39 23.61 -31.42
C THR A 454 7.92 23.47 -31.49
N ALA A 455 8.53 23.84 -32.62
CA ALA A 455 9.98 23.76 -32.78
C ALA A 455 10.74 24.76 -31.90
N VAL A 456 10.16 25.95 -31.66
CA VAL A 456 10.78 27.03 -30.87
C VAL A 456 10.46 26.90 -29.38
N ALA A 457 9.23 26.51 -29.02
CA ALA A 457 8.77 26.50 -27.65
C ALA A 457 9.14 25.20 -26.89
N LEU A 458 9.35 24.07 -27.60
CA LEU A 458 9.61 22.78 -27.00
C LEU A 458 11.10 22.43 -26.98
N ASN A 459 11.68 22.29 -25.79
CA ASN A 459 13.02 21.70 -25.68
C ASN A 459 12.91 20.19 -25.90
N LYS A 460 13.19 19.74 -27.14
CA LYS A 460 12.99 18.33 -27.54
C LYS A 460 13.81 17.33 -26.75
N PRO A 461 15.10 17.55 -26.42
CA PRO A 461 15.86 16.64 -25.54
C PRO A 461 15.23 16.49 -24.16
N LYS A 462 14.92 17.60 -23.48
CA LYS A 462 14.25 17.57 -22.17
C LYS A 462 12.87 16.90 -22.23
N TYR A 463 12.15 17.11 -23.32
CA TYR A 463 10.86 16.47 -23.54
C TYR A 463 10.99 14.96 -23.70
N ALA A 464 11.96 14.48 -24.49
CA ALA A 464 12.19 13.05 -24.67
C ALA A 464 12.55 12.36 -23.35
N ASN A 465 13.46 12.93 -22.56
CA ASN A 465 13.83 12.42 -21.25
C ASN A 465 12.66 12.45 -20.28
N ARG A 466 11.90 13.56 -20.26
CA ARG A 466 10.72 13.64 -19.39
C ARG A 466 9.64 12.64 -19.77
N LEU A 467 9.45 12.38 -21.05
CA LEU A 467 8.50 11.38 -21.52
C LEU A 467 8.96 9.96 -21.18
N SER A 468 10.26 9.65 -21.31
CA SER A 468 10.81 8.35 -20.90
C SER A 468 10.66 8.11 -19.39
N GLU A 469 10.93 9.12 -18.57
CA GLU A 469 10.69 9.05 -17.12
C GLU A 469 9.20 8.79 -16.81
N LEU A 470 8.28 9.51 -17.45
CA LEU A 470 6.85 9.36 -17.24
C LEU A 470 6.32 8.01 -17.74
N LEU A 471 6.86 7.51 -18.86
CA LEU A 471 6.52 6.20 -19.43
C LEU A 471 7.28 5.05 -18.78
N ARG A 472 8.29 5.34 -17.94
CA ARG A 472 9.18 4.35 -17.32
C ARG A 472 9.84 3.42 -18.31
N ILE A 473 10.32 3.99 -19.39
CA ILE A 473 11.16 3.30 -20.36
C ILE A 473 12.56 3.21 -19.76
N ASP A 474 13.18 2.03 -19.87
CA ASP A 474 14.54 1.83 -19.38
C ASP A 474 15.50 2.87 -19.96
N GLU A 475 16.35 3.42 -19.13
CA GLU A 475 17.28 4.50 -19.50
C GLU A 475 18.22 4.10 -20.64
N ASP A 476 18.47 2.80 -20.82
CA ASP A 476 19.26 2.25 -21.92
C ASP A 476 18.62 2.43 -23.30
N ILE A 477 17.33 2.72 -23.35
CA ILE A 477 16.57 2.87 -24.62
C ILE A 477 16.58 4.32 -25.10
N VAL A 478 16.73 5.28 -24.22
CA VAL A 478 16.72 6.71 -24.53
C VAL A 478 18.11 7.29 -24.34
N LEU A 479 18.67 7.87 -25.40
CA LEU A 479 19.98 8.50 -25.34
C LEU A 479 20.00 9.65 -24.32
N PRO A 480 21.14 9.91 -23.66
CA PRO A 480 21.35 11.04 -22.78
C PRO A 480 21.01 12.38 -23.46
N GLU A 481 20.58 13.38 -22.67
CA GLU A 481 20.17 14.69 -23.18
C GLU A 481 21.23 15.34 -24.08
N GLU A 482 22.50 15.16 -23.72
CA GLU A 482 23.65 15.69 -24.46
C GLU A 482 23.79 15.02 -25.82
N ASP A 483 23.66 13.69 -25.87
CA ASP A 483 23.75 12.92 -27.12
C ASP A 483 22.55 13.18 -28.04
N ILE A 484 21.34 13.33 -27.46
CA ILE A 484 20.15 13.74 -28.23
C ILE A 484 20.35 15.12 -28.83
N ALA A 485 20.92 16.07 -28.07
CA ALA A 485 21.18 17.42 -28.55
C ALA A 485 22.23 17.42 -29.66
N GLN A 486 23.33 16.66 -29.51
CA GLN A 486 24.37 16.51 -30.54
C GLN A 486 23.82 15.87 -31.82
N ASN A 487 23.07 14.78 -31.68
CA ASN A 487 22.45 14.12 -32.84
C ASN A 487 21.45 15.02 -33.57
N MET A 488 20.69 15.84 -32.81
CA MET A 488 19.78 16.82 -33.41
C MET A 488 20.53 17.91 -34.19
N GLN A 489 21.67 18.38 -33.66
CA GLN A 489 22.52 19.34 -34.37
C GLN A 489 23.11 18.73 -35.65
N ALA A 490 23.63 17.51 -35.58
CA ALA A 490 24.16 16.78 -36.73
C ALA A 490 23.09 16.57 -37.81
N VAL A 491 21.86 16.20 -37.45
CA VAL A 491 20.73 16.05 -38.38
C VAL A 491 20.32 17.41 -38.99
N ALA A 492 20.36 18.49 -38.20
CA ALA A 492 20.06 19.83 -38.71
C ALA A 492 21.10 20.32 -39.72
N GLU A 493 22.38 20.08 -39.43
CA GLU A 493 23.48 20.40 -40.35
C GLU A 493 23.39 19.58 -41.65
N GLN A 494 23.06 18.30 -41.54
CA GLN A 494 22.89 17.43 -42.71
C GLN A 494 21.71 17.89 -43.59
N ARG A 495 20.59 18.32 -42.99
CA ARG A 495 19.45 18.88 -43.72
C ARG A 495 19.82 20.19 -44.43
N GLN A 496 20.60 21.07 -43.81
CA GLN A 496 21.08 22.28 -44.43
C GLN A 496 22.00 21.97 -45.64
N GLN A 497 22.89 20.98 -45.48
CA GLN A 497 23.74 20.54 -46.61
C GLN A 497 22.92 19.95 -47.75
N ASP A 498 21.89 19.15 -47.45
CA ASP A 498 20.98 18.59 -48.44
C ASP A 498 20.16 19.68 -49.18
N GLU A 499 19.72 20.72 -48.46
CA GLU A 499 19.02 21.86 -49.08
C GLU A 499 19.95 22.68 -49.97
N ILE A 500 21.18 22.93 -49.52
CA ILE A 500 22.20 23.61 -50.33
C ILE A 500 22.52 22.78 -51.58
N ALA A 501 22.68 21.48 -51.45
CA ALA A 501 22.92 20.58 -52.58
C ALA A 501 21.73 20.55 -53.57
N LYS A 502 20.49 20.59 -53.08
CA LYS A 502 19.28 20.69 -53.91
C LYS A 502 19.22 22.04 -54.65
N GLN A 503 19.53 23.15 -53.97
CA GLN A 503 19.59 24.46 -54.59
C GLN A 503 20.68 24.53 -55.68
N GLN A 504 21.88 24.00 -55.39
CA GLN A 504 22.96 23.90 -56.36
C GLN A 504 22.59 23.04 -57.58
N ALA A 505 21.88 21.91 -57.34
CA ALA A 505 21.39 21.06 -58.43
C ALA A 505 20.29 21.74 -59.26
N GLN A 506 19.42 22.55 -58.63
CA GLN A 506 18.44 23.37 -59.36
C GLN A 506 19.12 24.47 -60.20
N PHE A 507 20.08 25.19 -59.63
CA PHE A 507 20.87 26.20 -60.32
C PHE A 507 21.63 25.60 -61.51
N ALA A 508 22.26 24.44 -61.32
CA ALA A 508 22.94 23.71 -62.38
C ALA A 508 21.98 23.29 -63.54
N ARG A 509 20.75 22.90 -63.17
CA ARG A 509 19.69 22.57 -64.14
C ARG A 509 19.22 23.83 -64.91
N GLU A 510 19.04 24.94 -64.21
CA GLU A 510 18.68 26.21 -64.86
C GLU A 510 19.74 26.69 -65.84
N ILE A 511 21.03 26.66 -65.44
CA ILE A 511 22.17 27.00 -66.34
C ILE A 511 22.22 26.04 -67.53
N ALA A 512 22.00 24.73 -67.32
CA ALA A 512 21.98 23.78 -68.44
C ALA A 512 20.80 24.00 -69.39
N VAL A 513 19.62 24.38 -68.88
CA VAL A 513 18.45 24.75 -69.71
C VAL A 513 18.68 26.05 -70.46
N GLU A 514 19.37 27.05 -69.88
CA GLU A 514 19.70 28.30 -70.47
C GLU A 514 20.79 28.15 -71.56
N ALA A 515 21.80 27.30 -71.27
CA ALA A 515 22.82 26.94 -72.29
C ALA A 515 22.20 26.18 -73.48
N TYR A 516 21.20 25.31 -73.22
CA TYR A 516 20.49 24.63 -74.32
C TYR A 516 19.62 25.56 -75.13
N LYS A 517 18.97 26.56 -74.50
CA LYS A 517 18.21 27.61 -75.19
C LYS A 517 19.11 28.52 -76.01
N ASN A 518 20.29 28.89 -75.52
CA ASN A 518 21.26 29.75 -76.28
C ASN A 518 21.91 28.99 -77.44
N ASN A 519 22.14 27.67 -77.35
CA ASN A 519 22.61 26.85 -78.46
C ASN A 519 21.52 26.56 -79.48
N ALA A 520 20.25 26.54 -79.12
CA ALA A 520 19.13 26.38 -80.06
C ALA A 520 18.83 27.65 -80.85
N ASN A 521 19.28 28.86 -80.43
CA ASN A 521 19.05 30.12 -81.05
C ASN A 521 20.21 30.57 -82.01
N ASN A 522 21.27 29.74 -82.16
CA ASN A 522 22.36 30.02 -83.10
C ASN A 522 22.50 28.89 -84.16
N PRO A 523 21.72 28.85 -85.22
CA PRO A 523 21.96 27.93 -86.32
C PRO A 523 23.15 28.41 -87.10
N THR A 524 24.35 27.91 -86.82
CA THR A 524 25.51 28.12 -87.72
C THR A 524 25.29 27.34 -89.02
N THR A 525 24.80 28.03 -89.97
CA THR A 525 24.99 27.72 -91.37
C THR A 525 26.49 27.62 -91.68
N GLY A 526 26.89 26.51 -92.22
CA GLY A 526 28.22 26.41 -92.80
C GLY A 526 28.69 24.97 -93.01
N LEU A 527 28.20 24.35 -94.08
CA LEU A 527 28.97 23.33 -94.84
C LEU A 527 29.93 24.06 -95.75
N PRO A 528 31.17 23.60 -95.90
CA PRO A 528 31.73 23.45 -97.24
C PRO A 528 32.25 22.01 -97.51
N LYS A 529 31.91 21.57 -98.63
CA LYS A 529 32.51 20.64 -99.62
C LYS A 529 33.46 19.56 -99.12
#